data_3ed7c353fc98d18bec796d17fa3270c4
#
_entry.id   3ed7c353fc98d18bec796d17fa3270c4
#
_cell.length_a   1.000
_cell.length_b   1.000
_cell.length_c   1.000
_cell.angle_alpha   90.00
_cell.angle_beta   90.00
_cell.angle_gamma   90.00
#
_symmetry.space_group_name_H-M   'P 1'
#
loop_
_entity.id
_entity.type
_entity.pdbx_description
1 polymer ?
#
loop_
_entity_poly.entity_id
_entity_poly.type
_entity_poly.pdbx_seq_one_letter_code
_entity_poly.pdbx_strand_id
1 'polypeptide(L)'
;MNESIDAQAHEVCIVDDDPSVLKSMHYLLASEGFKVRPFNRAEDFLAHASQNHVPVVVTDVWMDGVTGLELLARLCAISPKTKVIVITAREDLAARATAMAIGPVAFFMKPFDDEKFLAAVRDALNRR
;
A
#
# COMPACT_ATOMS: atom_id res chain seq x y z
N MET A 1 20.79 -19.02 -1.86
CA MET A 1 19.61 -18.17 -1.69
C MET A 1 18.98 -17.91 -3.03
N ASN A 2 17.67 -17.91 -3.08
CA ASN A 2 16.93 -17.69 -4.32
C ASN A 2 16.59 -16.21 -4.47
N GLU A 3 17.18 -15.55 -5.46
CA GLU A 3 16.98 -14.12 -5.71
C GLU A 3 15.52 -13.77 -6.01
N SER A 4 14.76 -14.66 -6.68
CA SER A 4 13.36 -14.40 -6.98
C SER A 4 12.52 -14.31 -5.69
N ILE A 5 12.82 -15.10 -4.68
CA ILE A 5 12.13 -15.04 -3.40
C ILE A 5 12.44 -13.70 -2.72
N ASP A 6 13.72 -13.31 -2.72
CA ASP A 6 14.14 -12.03 -2.12
C ASP A 6 13.50 -10.86 -2.85
N ALA A 7 13.44 -10.89 -4.19
CA ALA A 7 12.83 -9.83 -4.98
C ALA A 7 11.33 -9.70 -4.64
N GLN A 8 10.61 -10.83 -4.50
CA GLN A 8 9.21 -10.80 -4.11
C GLN A 8 9.01 -10.27 -2.69
N ALA A 9 9.91 -10.67 -1.77
CA ALA A 9 9.81 -10.25 -0.37
C ALA A 9 10.04 -8.74 -0.20
N HIS A 10 10.67 -8.09 -1.18
CA HIS A 10 10.94 -6.65 -1.13
C HIS A 10 10.06 -5.85 -2.09
N GLU A 11 9.06 -6.48 -2.69
CA GLU A 11 8.15 -5.78 -3.60
C GLU A 11 7.08 -5.03 -2.81
N VAL A 12 6.92 -3.76 -3.15
CA VAL A 12 5.89 -2.89 -2.58
C VAL A 12 4.99 -2.43 -3.71
N CYS A 13 3.69 -2.74 -3.62
CA CYS A 13 2.71 -2.20 -4.55
C CYS A 13 2.23 -0.85 -4.03
N ILE A 14 2.00 0.09 -4.92
CA ILE A 14 1.44 1.40 -4.57
C ILE A 14 0.22 1.66 -5.44
N VAL A 15 -0.83 2.19 -4.85
CA VAL A 15 -2.09 2.48 -5.55
C VAL A 15 -2.51 3.91 -5.27
N ASP A 16 -2.59 4.71 -6.31
CA ASP A 16 -3.04 6.11 -6.23
C ASP A 16 -3.44 6.56 -7.63
N ASP A 17 -4.58 7.23 -7.77
CA ASP A 17 -5.04 7.70 -9.06
C ASP A 17 -4.39 9.03 -9.48
N ASP A 18 -3.64 9.67 -8.59
CA ASP A 18 -2.87 10.88 -8.91
C ASP A 18 -1.49 10.49 -9.43
N PRO A 19 -1.17 10.75 -10.72
CA PRO A 19 0.13 10.36 -11.29
C PRO A 19 1.32 11.00 -10.59
N SER A 20 1.18 12.23 -10.08
CA SER A 20 2.26 12.93 -9.40
C SER A 20 2.60 12.27 -8.08
N VAL A 21 1.58 11.90 -7.31
CA VAL A 21 1.76 11.20 -6.04
C VAL A 21 2.38 9.84 -6.28
N LEU A 22 1.87 9.12 -7.27
CA LEU A 22 2.37 7.80 -7.63
C LEU A 22 3.85 7.84 -7.99
N LYS A 23 4.24 8.83 -8.78
CA LYS A 23 5.63 9.02 -9.19
C LYS A 23 6.54 9.36 -8.01
N SER A 24 6.11 10.29 -7.16
CA SER A 24 6.89 10.70 -5.99
C SER A 24 7.10 9.53 -5.03
N MET A 25 6.06 8.75 -4.79
CA MET A 25 6.14 7.59 -3.91
C MET A 25 7.03 6.51 -4.50
N HIS A 26 6.93 6.30 -5.82
CA HIS A 26 7.80 5.37 -6.52
C HIS A 26 9.28 5.74 -6.31
N TYR A 27 9.63 7.02 -6.51
CA TYR A 27 10.99 7.49 -6.32
C TYR A 27 11.47 7.27 -4.89
N LEU A 28 10.65 7.63 -3.92
CA LEU A 28 11.01 7.50 -2.51
C LEU A 28 11.34 6.04 -2.17
N LEU A 29 10.45 5.13 -2.54
CA LEU A 29 10.63 3.71 -2.22
C LEU A 29 11.79 3.10 -3.01
N ALA A 30 11.90 3.42 -4.30
CA ALA A 30 12.97 2.89 -5.14
C ALA A 30 14.35 3.35 -4.66
N SER A 31 14.45 4.59 -4.16
CA SER A 31 15.71 5.12 -3.65
C SER A 31 16.21 4.34 -2.42
N GLU A 32 15.31 3.66 -1.72
CA GLU A 32 15.65 2.84 -0.55
C GLU A 32 15.83 1.36 -0.89
N GLY A 33 15.86 1.03 -2.18
CA GLY A 33 16.13 -0.33 -2.63
C GLY A 33 14.91 -1.23 -2.76
N PHE A 34 13.71 -0.70 -2.53
CA PHE A 34 12.49 -1.50 -2.71
C PHE A 34 12.16 -1.64 -4.19
N LYS A 35 11.65 -2.81 -4.56
CA LYS A 35 11.06 -3.02 -5.87
C LYS A 35 9.63 -2.50 -5.81
N VAL A 36 9.28 -1.58 -6.69
CA VAL A 36 7.99 -0.88 -6.63
C VAL A 36 7.15 -1.24 -7.84
N ARG A 37 5.89 -1.56 -7.59
CA ARG A 37 4.93 -1.83 -8.66
C ARG A 37 3.76 -0.86 -8.50
N PRO A 38 3.66 0.16 -9.36
CA PRO A 38 2.59 1.15 -9.26
C PRO A 38 1.32 0.73 -9.97
N PHE A 39 0.20 1.14 -9.41
CA PHE A 39 -1.13 0.99 -10.01
C PHE A 39 -1.87 2.32 -9.89
N ASN A 40 -2.46 2.79 -10.98
CA ASN A 40 -3.25 4.01 -10.94
C ASN A 40 -4.75 3.73 -10.75
N ARG A 41 -5.13 2.46 -10.62
CA ARG A 41 -6.51 2.05 -10.36
C ARG A 41 -6.52 0.89 -9.38
N ALA A 42 -7.44 0.97 -8.43
CA ALA A 42 -7.58 -0.09 -7.42
C ALA A 42 -8.01 -1.42 -8.05
N GLU A 43 -8.85 -1.37 -9.08
CA GLU A 43 -9.33 -2.57 -9.76
C GLU A 43 -8.18 -3.36 -10.39
N ASP A 44 -7.22 -2.67 -11.01
CA ASP A 44 -6.06 -3.30 -11.61
C ASP A 44 -5.18 -3.93 -10.54
N PHE A 45 -5.00 -3.25 -9.42
CA PHE A 45 -4.26 -3.81 -8.30
C PHE A 45 -4.94 -5.07 -7.74
N LEU A 46 -6.26 -5.01 -7.56
CA LEU A 46 -7.01 -6.17 -7.02
C LEU A 46 -6.91 -7.38 -7.95
N ALA A 47 -6.96 -7.16 -9.26
CA ALA A 47 -6.76 -8.23 -10.23
C ALA A 47 -5.38 -8.86 -10.09
N HIS A 48 -4.35 -8.02 -9.92
CA HIS A 48 -2.98 -8.49 -9.68
C HIS A 48 -2.88 -9.29 -8.38
N ALA A 49 -3.45 -8.78 -7.30
CA ALA A 49 -3.39 -9.42 -5.98
C ALA A 49 -4.14 -10.75 -5.93
N SER A 50 -5.15 -10.93 -6.79
CA SER A 50 -5.90 -12.19 -6.85
C SER A 50 -5.08 -13.33 -7.44
N GLN A 51 -4.00 -13.03 -8.17
CA GLN A 51 -3.19 -14.02 -8.88
C GLN A 51 -1.74 -14.04 -8.43
N ASN A 52 -1.32 -13.09 -7.61
CA ASN A 52 0.06 -12.96 -7.17
C ASN A 52 0.11 -12.65 -5.68
N HIS A 53 1.14 -13.15 -5.01
CA HIS A 53 1.37 -12.77 -3.63
C HIS A 53 1.90 -11.34 -3.58
N VAL A 54 1.26 -10.50 -2.78
CA VAL A 54 1.66 -9.11 -2.57
C VAL A 54 2.04 -8.94 -1.10
N PRO A 55 3.33 -8.75 -0.78
CA PRO A 55 3.73 -8.58 0.62
C PRO A 55 3.16 -7.32 1.26
N VAL A 56 3.28 -6.18 0.58
CA VAL A 56 2.86 -4.87 1.10
C VAL A 56 2.23 -4.06 -0.01
N VAL A 57 1.14 -3.38 0.30
CA VAL A 57 0.53 -2.38 -0.57
C VAL A 57 0.33 -1.08 0.20
N VAL A 58 0.66 0.02 -0.46
CA VAL A 58 0.40 1.38 0.04
C VAL A 58 -0.71 1.97 -0.81
N THR A 59 -1.80 2.40 -0.20
CA THR A 59 -2.96 2.92 -0.94
C THR A 59 -3.47 4.22 -0.35
N ASP A 60 -3.91 5.12 -1.25
CA ASP A 60 -4.69 6.29 -0.84
C ASP A 60 -6.12 5.85 -0.50
N VAL A 61 -6.79 6.62 0.34
CA VAL A 61 -8.22 6.41 0.65
C VAL A 61 -9.11 6.91 -0.50
N TRP A 62 -8.80 8.11 -0.99
CA TRP A 62 -9.67 8.83 -1.91
C TRP A 62 -9.21 8.65 -3.35
N MET A 63 -9.88 7.75 -4.06
CA MET A 63 -9.63 7.45 -5.46
C MET A 63 -10.94 7.32 -6.20
N ASP A 64 -10.92 7.55 -7.51
CA ASP A 64 -12.09 7.32 -8.36
C ASP A 64 -12.38 5.81 -8.45
N GLY A 65 -13.65 5.44 -8.39
CA GLY A 65 -14.04 4.04 -8.44
C GLY A 65 -13.92 3.39 -7.06
N VAL A 66 -13.14 2.33 -6.97
CA VAL A 66 -12.92 1.61 -5.70
C VAL A 66 -12.06 2.48 -4.79
N THR A 67 -12.57 2.78 -3.59
CA THR A 67 -11.82 3.55 -2.59
C THR A 67 -10.74 2.68 -1.92
N GLY A 68 -9.79 3.34 -1.25
CA GLY A 68 -8.78 2.64 -0.47
C GLY A 68 -9.38 1.80 0.66
N LEU A 69 -10.51 2.23 1.21
CA LEU A 69 -11.21 1.46 2.25
C LEU A 69 -11.85 0.18 1.68
N GLU A 70 -12.45 0.28 0.50
CA GLU A 70 -12.99 -0.89 -0.19
C GLU A 70 -11.87 -1.86 -0.59
N LEU A 71 -10.75 -1.31 -1.06
CA LEU A 71 -9.57 -2.11 -1.41
C LEU A 71 -9.08 -2.87 -0.18
N LEU A 72 -8.95 -2.20 0.96
CA LEU A 72 -8.53 -2.82 2.21
C LEU A 72 -9.47 -3.96 2.60
N ALA A 73 -10.78 -3.71 2.54
CA ALA A 73 -11.78 -4.71 2.89
C ALA A 73 -11.71 -5.93 1.96
N ARG A 74 -11.55 -5.70 0.66
CA ARG A 74 -11.44 -6.81 -0.32
C ARG A 74 -10.17 -7.63 -0.13
N LEU A 75 -9.06 -6.96 0.20
CA LEU A 75 -7.80 -7.67 0.46
C LEU A 75 -7.89 -8.58 1.67
N CYS A 76 -8.64 -8.20 2.69
CA CYS A 76 -8.84 -9.08 3.84
C CYS A 76 -9.44 -10.42 3.44
N ALA A 77 -10.27 -10.44 2.39
CA ALA A 77 -10.89 -11.67 1.90
C ALA A 77 -10.00 -12.44 0.92
N ILE A 78 -9.37 -11.73 -0.05
CA ILE A 78 -8.65 -12.40 -1.14
C ILE A 78 -7.17 -12.60 -0.87
N SER A 79 -6.58 -11.79 0.00
CA SER A 79 -5.15 -11.84 0.29
C SER A 79 -4.88 -11.40 1.73
N PRO A 80 -5.30 -12.20 2.72
CA PRO A 80 -5.22 -11.77 4.14
C PRO A 80 -3.80 -11.60 4.64
N LYS A 81 -2.80 -12.11 3.94
CA LYS A 81 -1.39 -11.96 4.32
C LYS A 81 -0.77 -10.66 3.81
N THR A 82 -1.42 -9.98 2.87
CA THR A 82 -0.93 -8.69 2.37
C THR A 82 -1.06 -7.64 3.47
N LYS A 83 0.04 -6.94 3.76
CA LYS A 83 0.05 -5.85 4.73
C LYS A 83 -0.35 -4.57 4.01
N VAL A 84 -1.30 -3.84 4.56
CA VAL A 84 -1.83 -2.63 3.93
C VAL A 84 -1.42 -1.41 4.74
N ILE A 85 -0.82 -0.44 4.07
CA ILE A 85 -0.52 0.87 4.60
C ILE A 85 -1.45 1.87 3.91
N VAL A 86 -2.23 2.59 4.69
CA VAL A 86 -3.18 3.57 4.15
C VAL A 86 -2.59 4.97 4.32
N ILE A 87 -2.64 5.77 3.26
CA ILE A 87 -2.24 7.17 3.30
C ILE A 87 -3.39 8.03 2.77
N THR A 88 -3.50 9.25 3.26
CA THR A 88 -4.52 10.18 2.78
C THR A 88 -4.06 11.63 2.95
N ALA A 89 -4.43 12.49 2.00
CA ALA A 89 -4.20 13.93 2.10
C ALA A 89 -5.33 14.65 2.83
N ARG A 90 -6.44 13.95 3.04
CA ARG A 90 -7.65 14.56 3.62
C ARG A 90 -7.90 14.02 5.01
N GLU A 91 -8.02 14.90 5.99
CA GLU A 91 -8.45 14.49 7.31
C GLU A 91 -9.93 14.16 7.29
N ASP A 92 -10.25 12.92 7.66
CA ASP A 92 -11.61 12.43 7.73
C ASP A 92 -11.66 11.40 8.85
N LEU A 93 -12.21 11.81 9.98
CA LEU A 93 -12.24 10.96 11.18
C LEU A 93 -13.08 9.69 10.95
N ALA A 94 -14.16 9.80 10.17
CA ALA A 94 -14.99 8.63 9.87
C ALA A 94 -14.24 7.63 9.00
N ALA A 95 -13.54 8.10 7.97
CA ALA A 95 -12.74 7.23 7.10
C ALA A 95 -11.61 6.57 7.90
N ARG A 96 -10.95 7.33 8.76
CA ARG A 96 -9.89 6.80 9.62
C ARG A 96 -10.41 5.72 10.56
N ALA A 97 -11.55 5.97 11.21
CA ALA A 97 -12.16 5.01 12.12
C ALA A 97 -12.55 3.72 11.37
N THR A 98 -13.11 3.86 10.18
CA THR A 98 -13.46 2.70 9.33
C THR A 98 -12.22 1.91 8.95
N ALA A 99 -11.16 2.60 8.51
CA ALA A 99 -9.90 1.94 8.16
C ALA A 99 -9.32 1.18 9.35
N MET A 100 -9.25 1.83 10.50
CA MET A 100 -8.66 1.21 11.69
C MET A 100 -9.46 -0.01 12.17
N ALA A 101 -10.77 0.01 11.97
CA ALA A 101 -11.62 -1.13 12.30
C ALA A 101 -11.36 -2.32 11.38
N ILE A 102 -11.01 -2.08 10.11
CA ILE A 102 -10.66 -3.14 9.16
C ILE A 102 -9.27 -3.70 9.46
N GLY A 103 -8.32 -2.84 9.81
CA GLY A 103 -7.01 -3.23 10.32
C GLY A 103 -5.83 -3.13 9.37
N PRO A 104 -5.49 -1.91 8.87
CA PRO A 104 -4.21 -1.73 8.18
C PRO A 104 -3.07 -1.82 9.18
N VAL A 105 -1.86 -2.10 8.70
CA VAL A 105 -0.68 -2.11 9.59
C VAL A 105 -0.21 -0.71 9.95
N ALA A 106 -0.54 0.29 9.12
CA ALA A 106 -0.22 1.68 9.40
C ALA A 106 -1.17 2.61 8.65
N PHE A 107 -1.34 3.81 9.18
CA PHE A 107 -2.18 4.86 8.59
C PHE A 107 -1.42 6.19 8.70
N PHE A 108 -1.21 6.86 7.57
CA PHE A 108 -0.51 8.14 7.52
C PHE A 108 -1.36 9.22 6.88
N MET A 109 -1.24 10.44 7.40
CA MET A 109 -1.82 11.62 6.77
C MET A 109 -0.72 12.43 6.10
N LYS A 110 -0.97 12.91 4.88
CA LYS A 110 -0.03 13.79 4.17
C LYS A 110 -0.13 15.21 4.72
N PRO A 111 0.97 15.93 4.85
CA PRO A 111 2.34 15.49 4.66
C PRO A 111 2.80 14.59 5.82
N PHE A 112 3.51 13.54 5.52
CA PHE A 112 4.04 12.64 6.55
C PHE A 112 5.57 12.64 6.51
N ASP A 113 6.16 12.16 7.60
CA ASP A 113 7.60 12.02 7.72
C ASP A 113 8.07 10.82 6.89
N ASP A 114 8.95 11.06 5.92
CA ASP A 114 9.45 10.01 5.01
C ASP A 114 10.11 8.87 5.79
N GLU A 115 10.87 9.19 6.83
CA GLU A 115 11.57 8.17 7.62
C GLU A 115 10.59 7.26 8.36
N LYS A 116 9.52 7.84 8.92
CA LYS A 116 8.49 7.05 9.59
C LYS A 116 7.74 6.18 8.60
N PHE A 117 7.45 6.71 7.41
CA PHE A 117 6.80 5.94 6.35
C PHE A 117 7.67 4.77 5.91
N LEU A 118 8.95 5.03 5.62
CA LEU A 118 9.88 3.99 5.20
C LEU A 118 10.07 2.93 6.28
N ALA A 119 10.11 3.34 7.55
CA ALA A 119 10.20 2.40 8.66
C ALA A 119 8.98 1.49 8.72
N ALA A 120 7.79 2.04 8.47
CA ALA A 120 6.56 1.25 8.44
C ALA A 120 6.56 0.24 7.30
N VAL A 121 7.09 0.63 6.13
CA VAL A 121 7.21 -0.28 4.98
C VAL A 121 8.17 -1.43 5.31
N ARG A 122 9.33 -1.12 5.88
CA ARG A 122 10.31 -2.15 6.27
C ARG A 122 9.73 -3.11 7.30
N ASP A 123 9.05 -2.56 8.29
CA ASP A 123 8.42 -3.37 9.34
C ASP A 123 7.36 -4.29 8.75
N ALA A 124 6.53 -3.77 7.84
CA ALA A 124 5.49 -4.57 7.18
C ALA A 124 6.09 -5.71 6.35
N LEU A 125 7.18 -5.45 5.64
CA LEU A 125 7.87 -6.49 4.84
C LEU A 125 8.49 -7.58 5.72
N ASN A 126 8.88 -7.24 6.95
CA ASN A 126 9.49 -8.20 7.88
C ASN A 126 8.47 -8.99 8.68
N ARG A 127 7.21 -8.61 8.65
CA ARG A 127 6.14 -9.36 9.34
C ARG A 127 5.74 -10.59 8.53
N ARG A 128 5.40 -11.64 9.26
CA ARG A 128 4.99 -12.91 8.67
C ARG A 128 3.59 -13.30 9.10
#